data_d9c7cc6b73503f46cb6485440870842a
#
_entry.id   d9c7cc6b73503f46cb6485440870842a
#
_cell.length_a   1.000
_cell.length_b   1.000
_cell.length_c   1.000
_cell.angle_alpha   90.00
_cell.angle_beta   90.00
_cell.angle_gamma   90.00
#
_symmetry.space_group_name_H-M   'P 1'
#
loop_
_entity.id
_entity.type
_entity.pdbx_description
1 polymer ?
#
loop_
_entity_poly.entity_id
_entity_poly.type
_entity_poly.pdbx_seq_one_letter_code
_entity_poly.pdbx_strand_id
1 'polypeptide(L)'
;MLFLGINRTFAINHFNSLIMKVASKVKDGRINAVNVLLDMNIKEYLEVAGHIIKNNEFQRKRVKNSSTVYALLKKDLRSNCTMPPIVLAIKAEKMNHLLNPFDIEEDQIKSLFKPENLIILDGLQRTYTILDLVEELTKENNSEVLENVMNNSIRVEVYLGINKIGILYRMLTLNTGQTPMSIRHQIEMLYSDYAENNIEDVRLFKETDSKSVRNIGEYQFRDVIEGFNSYLDRDELGISRNEVLENIQNLEKLALENGSSDLFKDYILTFNKLIKKV
;
A
#
# COMPACT_ATOMS: atom_id res chain seq x y z
N MET A 1 16.71 -10.52 -15.01
CA MET A 1 17.93 -10.98 -14.33
C MET A 1 18.99 -9.87 -14.15
N LEU A 2 18.62 -8.59 -14.18
CA LEU A 2 19.56 -7.42 -14.11
C LEU A 2 19.36 -6.53 -12.87
N PHE A 3 18.39 -6.85 -12.00
CA PHE A 3 18.14 -6.10 -10.75
C PHE A 3 19.06 -6.48 -9.57
N LEU A 4 19.94 -7.49 -9.75
CA LEU A 4 20.85 -7.99 -8.71
C LEU A 4 22.16 -7.19 -8.58
N GLY A 5 22.47 -6.28 -9.52
CA GLY A 5 23.72 -5.54 -9.53
C GLY A 5 23.77 -4.29 -8.66
N ILE A 6 22.64 -3.58 -8.51
CA ILE A 6 22.59 -2.32 -7.74
C ILE A 6 22.52 -2.59 -6.23
N ASN A 7 22.00 -3.75 -5.82
CA ASN A 7 21.78 -4.09 -4.40
C ASN A 7 23.03 -4.57 -3.65
N ARG A 8 24.16 -4.82 -4.27
CA ARG A 8 25.34 -5.36 -3.56
C ARG A 8 26.34 -4.32 -3.10
N THR A 9 26.34 -3.11 -3.65
CA THR A 9 27.32 -2.07 -3.29
C THR A 9 26.78 -1.02 -2.32
N PHE A 10 25.46 -0.90 -2.16
CA PHE A 10 24.84 0.08 -1.25
C PHE A 10 24.27 -0.50 0.05
N ALA A 11 24.28 -1.81 0.22
CA ALA A 11 23.55 -2.50 1.32
C ALA A 11 24.38 -2.79 2.58
N ILE A 12 25.60 -2.29 2.71
CA ILE A 12 26.41 -2.57 3.91
C ILE A 12 26.91 -1.23 4.50
N ASN A 13 26.38 -0.86 5.64
CA ASN A 13 26.91 0.06 6.64
C ASN A 13 26.50 1.53 6.67
N HIS A 14 25.26 1.97 6.43
CA HIS A 14 24.88 3.33 6.89
C HIS A 14 23.39 3.49 7.26
N PHE A 15 22.87 2.66 8.17
CA PHE A 15 21.59 2.97 8.83
C PHE A 15 21.70 4.12 9.88
N ASN A 16 22.85 4.75 10.01
CA ASN A 16 23.16 5.62 11.16
C ASN A 16 23.10 7.13 10.92
N SER A 17 22.58 7.63 9.78
CA SER A 17 22.25 9.06 9.69
C SER A 17 21.29 9.34 8.53
N LEU A 18 20.04 8.87 8.63
CA LEU A 18 18.97 9.47 7.83
C LEU A 18 18.89 10.96 8.23
N ILE A 19 19.16 11.85 7.28
CA ILE A 19 19.02 13.31 7.45
C ILE A 19 17.53 13.70 7.45
N MET A 20 16.65 12.70 7.33
CA MET A 20 15.22 12.83 7.37
C MET A 20 14.77 13.74 8.51
N LYS A 21 14.03 14.80 8.18
CA LYS A 21 13.50 15.79 9.12
C LYS A 21 11.98 15.70 9.18
N VAL A 22 11.42 15.71 10.38
CA VAL A 22 9.98 15.85 10.58
C VAL A 22 9.59 17.31 10.40
N ALA A 23 8.87 17.62 9.32
CA ALA A 23 8.39 18.96 9.01
C ALA A 23 7.08 19.30 9.75
N SER A 24 6.17 18.33 9.86
CA SER A 24 4.91 18.51 10.61
C SER A 24 4.30 17.17 11.03
N LYS A 25 3.42 17.25 12.04
CA LYS A 25 2.56 16.13 12.48
C LYS A 25 1.12 16.63 12.58
N VAL A 26 0.17 15.90 12.02
CA VAL A 26 -1.26 16.25 12.05
C VAL A 26 -2.07 15.00 12.40
N LYS A 27 -2.98 15.12 13.37
CA LYS A 27 -3.90 14.04 13.70
C LYS A 27 -4.97 13.93 12.62
N ASP A 28 -5.16 12.74 12.10
CA ASP A 28 -6.25 12.39 11.22
C ASP A 28 -7.35 11.68 12.02
N GLY A 29 -8.36 12.44 12.42
CA GLY A 29 -9.46 11.92 13.25
C GLY A 29 -10.37 10.94 12.52
N ARG A 30 -10.38 10.94 11.17
CA ARG A 30 -11.23 10.03 10.38
C ARG A 30 -10.74 8.58 10.42
N ILE A 31 -9.43 8.39 10.39
CA ILE A 31 -8.80 7.07 10.35
C ILE A 31 -8.01 6.73 11.60
N ASN A 32 -8.14 7.59 12.63
CA ASN A 32 -7.44 7.47 13.91
C ASN A 32 -5.94 7.22 13.78
N ALA A 33 -5.28 7.99 12.91
CA ALA A 33 -3.87 7.90 12.61
C ALA A 33 -3.19 9.28 12.74
N VAL A 34 -1.88 9.31 12.69
CA VAL A 34 -1.10 10.55 12.60
C VAL A 34 -0.44 10.64 11.24
N ASN A 35 -0.71 11.71 10.50
CA ASN A 35 0.00 12.05 9.28
C ASN A 35 1.25 12.84 9.67
N VAL A 36 2.41 12.34 9.27
CA VAL A 36 3.72 12.96 9.46
C VAL A 36 4.26 13.35 8.11
N LEU A 37 4.60 14.62 7.94
CA LEU A 37 5.31 15.11 6.76
C LEU A 37 6.80 15.08 7.02
N LEU A 38 7.53 14.35 6.18
CA LEU A 38 8.98 14.21 6.22
C LEU A 38 9.60 14.93 5.04
N ASP A 39 10.65 15.71 5.31
CA ASP A 39 11.56 16.22 4.30
C ASP A 39 12.79 15.30 4.28
N MET A 40 13.12 14.77 3.10
CA MET A 40 14.29 13.92 2.86
C MET A 40 14.77 14.08 1.41
N ASN A 41 15.97 13.59 1.11
CA ASN A 41 16.43 13.57 -0.27
C ASN A 41 16.06 12.26 -1.00
N ILE A 42 16.20 12.26 -2.32
CA ILE A 42 15.89 11.09 -3.15
C ILE A 42 16.77 9.90 -2.75
N LYS A 43 18.04 10.11 -2.42
CA LYS A 43 18.95 9.04 -2.00
C LYS A 43 18.41 8.29 -0.79
N GLU A 44 18.01 9.03 0.26
CA GLU A 44 17.45 8.47 1.49
C GLU A 44 16.14 7.70 1.22
N TYR A 45 15.27 8.26 0.39
CA TYR A 45 14.04 7.59 0.00
C TYR A 45 14.31 6.27 -0.74
N LEU A 46 15.29 6.24 -1.64
CA LEU A 46 15.62 5.06 -2.42
C LEU A 46 16.18 3.90 -1.59
N GLU A 47 16.74 4.17 -0.40
CA GLU A 47 17.18 3.13 0.54
C GLU A 47 16.02 2.21 0.95
N VAL A 48 14.81 2.75 1.06
CA VAL A 48 13.61 2.01 1.42
C VAL A 48 12.73 1.64 0.22
N ALA A 49 12.65 2.49 -0.79
CA ALA A 49 11.72 2.38 -1.90
C ALA A 49 11.81 1.06 -2.69
N GLY A 50 13.03 0.58 -2.94
CA GLY A 50 13.24 -0.65 -3.71
C GLY A 50 12.68 -1.90 -3.03
N HIS A 51 12.67 -1.93 -1.71
CA HIS A 51 12.10 -3.01 -0.91
C HIS A 51 10.59 -2.87 -0.77
N ILE A 52 10.11 -1.63 -0.51
CA ILE A 52 8.67 -1.35 -0.40
C ILE A 52 7.96 -1.78 -1.68
N ILE A 53 8.52 -1.47 -2.86
CA ILE A 53 7.92 -1.86 -4.15
C ILE A 53 7.83 -3.38 -4.28
N LYS A 54 8.86 -4.13 -3.87
CA LYS A 54 8.87 -5.59 -3.99
C LYS A 54 7.89 -6.28 -3.05
N ASN A 55 7.70 -5.71 -1.86
CA ASN A 55 6.92 -6.31 -0.78
C ASN A 55 5.54 -5.66 -0.59
N ASN A 56 5.16 -4.72 -1.47
CA ASN A 56 3.91 -4.02 -1.33
C ASN A 56 2.73 -4.95 -1.68
N GLU A 57 2.02 -5.43 -0.67
CA GLU A 57 0.83 -6.28 -0.78
C GLU A 57 -0.27 -5.64 -1.63
N PHE A 58 -0.23 -4.32 -1.78
CA PHE A 58 -1.23 -3.49 -2.46
C PHE A 58 -0.79 -3.03 -3.86
N GLN A 59 0.11 -3.77 -4.51
CA GLN A 59 0.71 -3.34 -5.76
C GLN A 59 -0.30 -3.24 -6.91
N ARG A 60 -0.39 -2.03 -7.46
CA ARG A 60 -0.86 -1.85 -8.84
C ARG A 60 0.25 -2.28 -9.80
N LYS A 61 -0.15 -2.92 -10.90
CA LYS A 61 0.78 -3.16 -12.01
C LYS A 61 1.34 -1.82 -12.51
N ARG A 62 2.64 -1.79 -12.81
CA ARG A 62 3.26 -0.63 -13.45
C ARG A 62 2.49 -0.26 -14.71
N VAL A 63 2.01 0.99 -14.81
CA VAL A 63 1.32 1.48 -16.00
C VAL A 63 2.37 1.74 -17.09
N LYS A 64 2.38 0.94 -18.15
CA LYS A 64 3.33 1.07 -19.25
C LYS A 64 3.04 2.24 -20.20
N ASN A 65 1.81 2.78 -20.20
CA ASN A 65 1.30 3.66 -21.25
C ASN A 65 1.26 5.17 -20.91
N SER A 66 1.81 5.62 -19.79
CA SER A 66 1.83 7.04 -19.44
C SER A 66 3.17 7.72 -19.75
N SER A 67 3.74 7.44 -20.93
CA SER A 67 5.08 7.86 -21.32
C SER A 67 5.32 9.37 -21.23
N THR A 68 4.30 10.20 -21.58
CA THR A 68 4.46 11.66 -21.66
C THR A 68 4.58 12.32 -20.27
N VAL A 69 3.71 11.98 -19.32
CA VAL A 69 3.72 12.60 -17.98
C VAL A 69 4.96 12.20 -17.20
N TYR A 70 5.36 10.93 -17.29
CA TYR A 70 6.55 10.46 -16.58
C TYR A 70 7.86 10.88 -17.24
N ALA A 71 7.87 11.08 -18.57
CA ALA A 71 8.99 11.69 -19.26
C ALA A 71 9.18 13.16 -18.83
N LEU A 72 8.06 13.91 -18.65
CA LEU A 72 8.10 15.26 -18.10
C LEU A 72 8.64 15.26 -16.68
N LEU A 73 8.15 14.38 -15.80
CA LEU A 73 8.63 14.27 -14.43
C LEU A 73 10.13 13.95 -14.36
N LYS A 74 10.65 13.07 -15.23
CA LYS A 74 12.10 12.80 -15.31
C LYS A 74 12.89 14.06 -15.67
N LYS A 75 12.38 14.86 -16.64
CA LYS A 75 12.99 16.12 -17.03
C LYS A 75 12.99 17.12 -15.88
N ASP A 76 11.87 17.22 -15.17
CA ASP A 76 11.70 18.12 -14.03
C ASP A 76 12.66 17.74 -12.89
N LEU A 77 12.80 16.46 -12.58
CA LEU A 77 13.75 15.97 -11.57
C LEU A 77 15.21 16.27 -11.93
N ARG A 78 15.59 16.18 -13.22
CA ARG A 78 16.93 16.60 -13.67
C ARG A 78 17.18 18.10 -13.47
N SER A 79 16.11 18.91 -13.40
CA SER A 79 16.14 20.36 -13.20
C SER A 79 15.85 20.77 -11.75
N ASN A 80 15.93 19.85 -10.80
CA ASN A 80 15.65 20.07 -9.38
C ASN A 80 14.27 20.67 -9.10
N CYS A 81 13.25 20.22 -9.82
CA CYS A 81 11.86 20.62 -9.57
C CYS A 81 11.25 19.80 -8.44
N THR A 82 10.36 20.44 -7.69
CA THR A 82 9.56 19.75 -6.67
C THR A 82 8.51 18.84 -7.32
N MET A 83 8.20 17.73 -6.66
CA MET A 83 7.12 16.83 -7.06
C MET A 83 6.08 16.70 -5.92
N PRO A 84 4.85 16.27 -6.24
CA PRO A 84 3.86 15.97 -5.21
C PRO A 84 4.39 14.93 -4.21
N PRO A 85 4.01 15.01 -2.92
CA PRO A 85 4.47 14.07 -1.91
C PRO A 85 4.20 12.61 -2.27
N ILE A 86 5.12 11.74 -1.89
CA ILE A 86 4.87 10.29 -1.88
C ILE A 86 4.19 9.96 -0.56
N VAL A 87 3.12 9.18 -0.59
CA VAL A 87 2.33 8.88 0.60
C VAL A 87 2.52 7.43 1.00
N LEU A 88 3.04 7.24 2.19
CA LEU A 88 3.31 5.95 2.81
C LEU A 88 2.42 5.72 4.03
N ALA A 89 2.41 4.51 4.52
CA ALA A 89 1.77 4.15 5.78
C ALA A 89 2.61 3.18 6.58
N ILE A 90 2.52 3.27 7.91
CA ILE A 90 2.98 2.26 8.87
C ILE A 90 1.75 1.72 9.58
N LYS A 91 1.49 0.42 9.42
CA LYS A 91 0.33 -0.26 10.03
C LYS A 91 0.37 -0.16 11.56
N ALA A 92 -0.79 -0.08 12.19
CA ALA A 92 -0.94 -0.06 13.65
C ALA A 92 -0.24 -1.27 14.33
N GLU A 93 -0.26 -2.43 13.70
CA GLU A 93 0.38 -3.66 14.17
C GLU A 93 1.92 -3.57 14.26
N LYS A 94 2.52 -2.68 13.46
CA LYS A 94 3.97 -2.43 13.44
C LYS A 94 4.41 -1.37 14.46
N MET A 95 3.45 -0.68 15.07
CA MET A 95 3.70 0.27 16.13
C MET A 95 3.72 -0.45 17.48
N ASN A 96 4.66 -0.10 18.33
CA ASN A 96 4.63 -0.58 19.72
C ASN A 96 3.29 -0.16 20.35
N HIS A 97 2.52 -1.11 20.84
CA HIS A 97 1.19 -0.89 21.45
C HIS A 97 1.17 0.13 22.61
N LEU A 98 2.34 0.52 23.11
CA LEU A 98 2.51 1.48 24.20
C LEU A 98 2.67 2.93 23.72
N LEU A 99 2.79 3.18 22.41
CA LEU A 99 3.03 4.52 21.89
C LEU A 99 1.75 5.07 21.26
N ASN A 100 1.26 6.17 21.80
CA ASN A 100 0.31 7.00 21.08
C ASN A 100 1.02 7.58 19.85
N PRO A 101 0.53 7.34 18.62
CA PRO A 101 1.20 7.84 17.41
C PRO A 101 1.43 9.35 17.41
N PHE A 102 0.64 10.12 18.14
CA PHE A 102 0.79 11.57 18.21
C PHE A 102 1.97 12.01 19.07
N ASP A 103 2.31 11.24 20.10
CA ASP A 103 3.37 11.57 21.06
C ASP A 103 4.74 11.01 20.62
N ILE A 104 4.79 10.36 19.45
CA ILE A 104 6.01 9.72 18.95
C ILE A 104 7.07 10.76 18.58
N GLU A 105 8.28 10.56 19.06
CA GLU A 105 9.43 11.42 18.80
C GLU A 105 10.07 11.14 17.43
N GLU A 106 10.84 12.12 16.92
CA GLU A 106 11.48 12.01 15.59
C GLU A 106 12.39 10.77 15.47
N ASP A 107 13.19 10.48 16.49
CA ASP A 107 14.08 9.31 16.48
C ASP A 107 13.32 7.98 16.46
N GLN A 108 12.16 7.96 17.09
CA GLN A 108 11.26 6.79 17.04
C GLN A 108 10.65 6.65 15.66
N ILE A 109 10.26 7.75 15.00
CA ILE A 109 9.78 7.74 13.61
C ILE A 109 10.87 7.19 12.68
N LYS A 110 12.11 7.68 12.83
CA LYS A 110 13.27 7.17 12.09
C LYS A 110 13.47 5.66 12.28
N SER A 111 13.33 5.18 13.50
CA SER A 111 13.46 3.75 13.82
C SER A 111 12.37 2.87 13.18
N LEU A 112 11.18 3.43 12.98
CA LEU A 112 10.03 2.77 12.32
C LEU A 112 10.08 2.87 10.79
N PHE A 113 10.84 3.83 10.24
CA PHE A 113 10.96 4.06 8.81
C PHE A 113 11.85 3.01 8.15
N LYS A 114 11.38 1.77 8.17
CA LYS A 114 12.06 0.59 7.61
C LYS A 114 11.20 -0.03 6.53
N PRO A 115 11.82 -0.62 5.49
CA PRO A 115 11.11 -1.19 4.35
C PRO A 115 9.98 -2.17 4.73
N GLU A 116 10.21 -3.00 5.75
CA GLU A 116 9.26 -4.01 6.23
C GLU A 116 8.04 -3.44 6.96
N ASN A 117 8.10 -2.16 7.36
CA ASN A 117 7.00 -1.48 8.04
C ASN A 117 6.17 -0.61 7.10
N LEU A 118 6.71 -0.27 5.93
CA LEU A 118 6.19 0.76 5.05
C LEU A 118 5.33 0.17 3.92
N ILE A 119 4.24 0.86 3.61
CA ILE A 119 3.35 0.57 2.49
C ILE A 119 3.16 1.85 1.68
N ILE A 120 3.18 1.76 0.35
CA ILE A 120 2.88 2.91 -0.51
C ILE A 120 1.37 3.02 -0.69
N LEU A 121 0.79 4.15 -0.28
CA LEU A 121 -0.62 4.48 -0.51
C LEU A 121 -0.81 5.25 -1.82
N ASP A 122 0.08 6.21 -2.09
CA ASP A 122 0.15 6.97 -3.34
C ASP A 122 1.60 7.29 -3.71
N GLY A 123 1.84 7.51 -5.01
CA GLY A 123 3.16 7.84 -5.54
C GLY A 123 3.96 6.66 -6.08
N LEU A 124 3.37 5.48 -6.23
CA LEU A 124 4.04 4.30 -6.78
C LEU A 124 4.67 4.58 -8.17
N GLN A 125 3.93 5.23 -9.05
CA GLN A 125 4.44 5.57 -10.40
C GLN A 125 5.55 6.62 -10.33
N ARG A 126 5.47 7.59 -9.42
CA ARG A 126 6.54 8.55 -9.15
C ARG A 126 7.81 7.85 -8.67
N THR A 127 7.65 6.87 -7.79
CA THR A 127 8.78 6.04 -7.32
C THR A 127 9.43 5.26 -8.45
N TYR A 128 8.65 4.63 -9.34
CA TYR A 128 9.20 3.99 -10.54
C TYR A 128 9.93 4.98 -11.44
N THR A 129 9.41 6.21 -11.59
CA THR A 129 10.05 7.24 -12.42
C THR A 129 11.41 7.65 -11.85
N ILE A 130 11.52 7.79 -10.53
CA ILE A 130 12.80 8.08 -9.87
C ILE A 130 13.79 6.95 -10.09
N LEU A 131 13.38 5.69 -9.87
CA LEU A 131 14.22 4.51 -10.09
C LEU A 131 14.72 4.41 -11.53
N ASP A 132 13.82 4.62 -12.50
CA ASP A 132 14.20 4.60 -13.92
C ASP A 132 15.18 5.73 -14.26
N LEU A 133 14.98 6.93 -13.72
CA LEU A 133 15.89 8.05 -13.94
C LEU A 133 17.28 7.77 -13.39
N VAL A 134 17.36 7.23 -12.18
CA VAL A 134 18.65 6.85 -11.56
C VAL A 134 19.36 5.76 -12.39
N GLU A 135 18.62 4.77 -12.88
CA GLU A 135 19.16 3.73 -13.76
C GLU A 135 19.66 4.31 -15.10
N GLU A 136 18.92 5.22 -15.72
CA GLU A 136 19.31 5.92 -16.96
C GLU A 136 20.60 6.72 -16.76
N LEU A 137 20.65 7.57 -15.72
CA LEU A 137 21.83 8.40 -15.44
C LEU A 137 23.07 7.56 -15.12
N THR A 138 22.88 6.44 -14.46
CA THR A 138 23.99 5.49 -14.19
C THR A 138 24.51 4.89 -15.47
N LYS A 139 23.65 4.52 -16.43
CA LYS A 139 24.05 4.00 -17.74
C LYS A 139 24.70 5.06 -18.63
N GLU A 140 24.25 6.29 -18.53
CA GLU A 140 24.82 7.44 -19.23
C GLU A 140 26.20 7.86 -18.66
N ASN A 141 26.65 7.29 -17.54
CA ASN A 141 27.83 7.69 -16.78
C ASN A 141 27.84 9.19 -16.42
N ASN A 142 26.68 9.79 -16.25
CA ASN A 142 26.53 11.21 -15.91
C ASN A 142 26.49 11.40 -14.40
N SER A 143 27.66 11.31 -13.77
CA SER A 143 27.82 11.33 -12.31
C SER A 143 27.36 12.64 -11.69
N GLU A 144 27.59 13.78 -12.36
CA GLU A 144 27.22 15.11 -11.84
C GLU A 144 25.69 15.27 -11.74
N VAL A 145 24.97 14.95 -12.83
CA VAL A 145 23.49 15.02 -12.82
C VAL A 145 22.91 13.97 -11.89
N LEU A 146 23.50 12.78 -11.82
CA LEU A 146 23.05 11.74 -10.88
C LEU A 146 23.19 12.22 -9.43
N GLU A 147 24.30 12.81 -9.04
CA GLU A 147 24.52 13.32 -7.69
C GLU A 147 23.51 14.45 -7.37
N ASN A 148 23.30 15.37 -8.31
CA ASN A 148 22.30 16.42 -8.17
C ASN A 148 20.90 15.86 -7.94
N VAL A 149 20.47 14.88 -8.76
CA VAL A 149 19.17 14.21 -8.62
C VAL A 149 19.05 13.49 -7.29
N MET A 150 20.09 12.78 -6.85
CA MET A 150 20.10 12.05 -5.57
C MET A 150 19.97 13.00 -4.36
N ASN A 151 20.47 14.22 -4.47
CA ASN A 151 20.40 15.26 -3.43
C ASN A 151 19.10 16.10 -3.50
N ASN A 152 18.25 15.95 -4.54
CA ASN A 152 16.98 16.67 -4.61
C ASN A 152 16.11 16.33 -3.41
N SER A 153 15.54 17.37 -2.79
CA SER A 153 14.60 17.23 -1.69
C SER A 153 13.24 16.76 -2.19
N ILE A 154 12.68 15.77 -1.51
CA ILE A 154 11.32 15.30 -1.69
C ILE A 154 10.56 15.32 -0.38
N ARG A 155 9.23 15.43 -0.50
CA ARG A 155 8.31 15.31 0.63
C ARG A 155 7.70 13.92 0.64
N VAL A 156 7.73 13.30 1.82
CA VAL A 156 7.11 12.00 2.06
C VAL A 156 6.12 12.14 3.20
N GLU A 157 4.86 11.87 2.94
CA GLU A 157 3.85 11.78 3.98
C GLU A 157 3.78 10.36 4.51
N VAL A 158 3.75 10.19 5.82
CA VAL A 158 3.64 8.87 6.46
C VAL A 158 2.47 8.85 7.43
N TYR A 159 1.50 8.00 7.20
CA TYR A 159 0.43 7.72 8.15
C TYR A 159 0.91 6.70 9.17
N LEU A 160 1.03 7.12 10.44
CA LEU A 160 1.46 6.28 11.57
C LEU A 160 0.23 5.70 12.28
N GLY A 161 0.27 4.40 12.57
CA GLY A 161 -0.77 3.73 13.33
C GLY A 161 -2.07 3.51 12.58
N ILE A 162 -2.03 3.57 11.26
CA ILE A 162 -3.21 3.38 10.41
C ILE A 162 -3.63 1.90 10.38
N ASN A 163 -4.92 1.64 10.59
CA ASN A 163 -5.48 0.31 10.41
C ASN A 163 -5.81 0.01 8.94
N LYS A 164 -6.19 -1.21 8.65
CA LYS A 164 -6.45 -1.69 7.28
C LYS A 164 -7.57 -0.91 6.58
N ILE A 165 -8.64 -0.59 7.29
CA ILE A 165 -9.77 0.20 6.78
C ILE A 165 -9.32 1.64 6.46
N GLY A 166 -8.51 2.22 7.34
CA GLY A 166 -7.89 3.53 7.11
C GLY A 166 -6.98 3.55 5.87
N ILE A 167 -6.17 2.51 5.66
CA ILE A 167 -5.34 2.35 4.46
C ILE A 167 -6.22 2.38 3.21
N LEU A 168 -7.27 1.57 3.18
CA LEU A 168 -8.19 1.51 2.05
C LEU A 168 -8.88 2.86 1.81
N TYR A 169 -9.38 3.50 2.88
CA TYR A 169 -9.97 4.83 2.82
C TYR A 169 -9.01 5.86 2.19
N ARG A 170 -7.74 5.89 2.63
CA ARG A 170 -6.74 6.80 2.07
C ARG A 170 -6.40 6.48 0.62
N MET A 171 -6.25 5.23 0.28
CA MET A 171 -6.02 4.85 -1.13
C MET A 171 -7.17 5.28 -2.05
N LEU A 172 -8.41 5.24 -1.57
CA LEU A 172 -9.57 5.73 -2.31
C LEU A 172 -9.56 7.25 -2.47
N THR A 173 -9.28 7.98 -1.38
CA THR A 173 -9.35 9.44 -1.37
C THR A 173 -8.16 10.10 -2.06
N LEU A 174 -6.96 9.53 -1.95
CA LEU A 174 -5.75 10.04 -2.61
C LEU A 174 -5.76 9.84 -4.14
N ASN A 175 -6.48 8.84 -4.63
CA ASN A 175 -6.48 8.48 -6.05
C ASN A 175 -7.70 9.00 -6.83
N THR A 176 -8.42 9.98 -6.34
CA THR A 176 -9.67 10.47 -6.95
C THR A 176 -9.52 11.10 -8.34
N GLY A 177 -8.32 11.52 -8.73
CA GLY A 177 -8.03 12.12 -10.06
C GLY A 177 -7.23 11.23 -11.01
N GLN A 178 -6.81 10.04 -10.57
CA GLN A 178 -6.01 9.11 -11.37
C GLN A 178 -6.88 7.92 -11.83
N THR A 179 -6.28 6.97 -12.56
CA THR A 179 -6.96 5.69 -12.84
C THR A 179 -7.37 5.05 -11.52
N PRO A 180 -8.67 5.00 -11.20
CA PRO A 180 -9.10 4.50 -9.91
C PRO A 180 -8.70 3.03 -9.75
N MET A 181 -8.35 2.64 -8.53
CA MET A 181 -8.27 1.23 -8.20
C MET A 181 -9.66 0.61 -8.39
N SER A 182 -9.75 -0.53 -9.06
CA SER A 182 -11.03 -1.22 -9.19
C SER A 182 -11.59 -1.56 -7.80
N ILE A 183 -12.89 -1.49 -7.65
CA ILE A 183 -13.63 -1.83 -6.43
C ILE A 183 -13.21 -3.21 -5.94
N ARG A 184 -13.19 -4.17 -6.85
CA ARG A 184 -12.73 -5.52 -6.60
C ARG A 184 -11.36 -5.57 -5.93
N HIS A 185 -10.37 -4.87 -6.47
CA HIS A 185 -9.03 -4.86 -5.90
C HIS A 185 -8.99 -4.23 -4.50
N GLN A 186 -9.86 -3.25 -4.24
CA GLN A 186 -10.01 -2.63 -2.91
C GLN A 186 -10.53 -3.65 -1.88
N ILE A 187 -11.49 -4.46 -2.26
CA ILE A 187 -12.08 -5.48 -1.40
C ILE A 187 -11.11 -6.66 -1.20
N GLU A 188 -10.45 -7.10 -2.28
CA GLU A 188 -9.38 -8.10 -2.18
C GLU A 188 -8.31 -7.68 -1.17
N MET A 189 -7.98 -6.38 -1.13
CA MET A 189 -7.06 -5.82 -0.14
C MET A 189 -7.62 -5.87 1.29
N LEU A 190 -8.89 -5.51 1.46
CA LEU A 190 -9.53 -5.49 2.78
C LEU A 190 -9.50 -6.88 3.44
N TYR A 191 -9.72 -7.90 2.64
CA TYR A 191 -9.82 -9.29 3.11
C TYR A 191 -8.58 -10.15 2.76
N SER A 192 -7.44 -9.53 2.38
CA SER A 192 -6.23 -10.25 1.97
C SER A 192 -5.71 -11.26 2.99
N ASP A 193 -5.86 -10.97 4.30
CA ASP A 193 -5.42 -11.86 5.37
C ASP A 193 -6.11 -13.22 5.33
N TYR A 194 -7.35 -13.27 4.84
CA TYR A 194 -8.10 -14.52 4.67
C TYR A 194 -7.61 -15.36 3.49
N ALA A 195 -6.97 -14.73 2.50
CA ALA A 195 -6.35 -15.44 1.39
C ALA A 195 -4.96 -15.99 1.76
N GLU A 196 -4.33 -15.45 2.82
CA GLU A 196 -3.03 -15.90 3.31
C GLU A 196 -3.13 -17.00 4.37
N ASN A 197 -4.25 -17.01 5.10
CA ASN A 197 -4.51 -17.96 6.17
C ASN A 197 -5.69 -18.85 5.77
N ASN A 198 -5.54 -20.16 5.92
CA ASN A 198 -6.66 -21.06 5.72
C ASN A 198 -7.75 -20.79 6.78
N ILE A 199 -9.00 -20.74 6.34
CA ILE A 199 -10.16 -20.60 7.23
C ILE A 199 -10.75 -22.01 7.43
N GLU A 200 -10.35 -22.72 8.47
CA GLU A 200 -10.75 -24.10 8.73
C GLU A 200 -10.45 -25.00 7.50
N ASP A 201 -11.47 -25.53 6.87
CA ASP A 201 -11.39 -26.37 5.67
C ASP A 201 -11.58 -25.59 4.36
N VAL A 202 -11.51 -24.25 4.41
CA VAL A 202 -11.62 -23.36 3.24
C VAL A 202 -10.27 -22.76 2.88
N ARG A 203 -9.96 -22.81 1.60
CA ARG A 203 -8.75 -22.21 1.02
C ARG A 203 -9.12 -21.23 -0.09
N LEU A 204 -8.60 -20.01 0.01
CA LEU A 204 -8.83 -18.94 -0.95
C LEU A 204 -7.59 -18.75 -1.82
N PHE A 205 -7.78 -18.68 -3.14
CA PHE A 205 -6.72 -18.45 -4.11
C PHE A 205 -6.83 -17.05 -4.71
N LYS A 206 -5.72 -16.31 -4.67
CA LYS A 206 -5.62 -15.01 -5.34
C LYS A 206 -5.51 -15.22 -6.86
N GLU A 207 -5.89 -14.23 -7.65
CA GLU A 207 -5.75 -14.25 -9.12
C GLU A 207 -4.29 -14.39 -9.58
N THR A 208 -3.35 -14.01 -8.72
CA THR A 208 -1.91 -14.17 -8.94
C THR A 208 -1.42 -15.59 -8.74
N ASP A 209 -2.22 -16.43 -8.08
CA ASP A 209 -1.86 -17.82 -7.82
C ASP A 209 -2.05 -18.65 -9.09
N SER A 210 -1.03 -19.36 -9.50
CA SER A 210 -1.04 -20.19 -10.72
C SER A 210 -1.90 -21.46 -10.59
N LYS A 211 -2.60 -21.64 -9.47
CA LYS A 211 -3.43 -22.82 -9.18
C LYS A 211 -4.89 -22.60 -9.57
N SER A 212 -5.44 -23.55 -10.28
CA SER A 212 -6.88 -23.61 -10.55
C SER A 212 -7.62 -24.28 -9.38
N VAL A 213 -8.75 -23.70 -8.98
CA VAL A 213 -9.71 -24.29 -8.04
C VAL A 213 -10.23 -25.62 -8.62
N ARG A 214 -10.12 -26.71 -7.86
CA ARG A 214 -10.52 -28.06 -8.32
C ARG A 214 -11.36 -28.83 -7.32
N ASN A 215 -11.33 -28.44 -6.05
CA ASN A 215 -11.97 -29.23 -4.98
C ASN A 215 -12.99 -28.39 -4.22
N ILE A 216 -13.95 -29.04 -3.60
CA ILE A 216 -14.86 -28.40 -2.65
C ILE A 216 -14.02 -27.88 -1.46
N GLY A 217 -14.27 -26.65 -1.05
CA GLY A 217 -13.45 -25.95 -0.04
C GLY A 217 -12.32 -25.09 -0.62
N GLU A 218 -12.09 -25.20 -1.93
CA GLU A 218 -11.16 -24.31 -2.66
C GLU A 218 -11.97 -23.32 -3.48
N TYR A 219 -11.73 -22.03 -3.33
CA TYR A 219 -12.46 -20.97 -4.03
C TYR A 219 -11.52 -19.89 -4.54
N GLN A 220 -11.90 -19.26 -5.66
CA GLN A 220 -11.25 -18.02 -6.07
C GLN A 220 -11.66 -16.92 -5.09
N PHE A 221 -10.67 -16.26 -4.51
CA PHE A 221 -10.88 -15.18 -3.54
C PHE A 221 -11.81 -14.09 -4.08
N ARG A 222 -11.64 -13.77 -5.35
CA ARG A 222 -12.51 -12.85 -6.09
C ARG A 222 -13.99 -13.23 -6.01
N ASP A 223 -14.31 -14.48 -6.34
CA ASP A 223 -15.70 -14.92 -6.46
C ASP A 223 -16.37 -14.94 -5.07
N VAL A 224 -15.59 -15.27 -4.04
CA VAL A 224 -16.06 -15.20 -2.65
C VAL A 224 -16.34 -13.76 -2.23
N ILE A 225 -15.49 -12.81 -2.62
CA ILE A 225 -15.68 -11.38 -2.34
C ILE A 225 -16.93 -10.85 -3.05
N GLU A 226 -17.13 -11.20 -4.33
CA GLU A 226 -18.33 -10.82 -5.08
C GLU A 226 -19.59 -11.36 -4.41
N GLY A 227 -19.58 -12.64 -4.01
CA GLY A 227 -20.69 -13.25 -3.28
C GLY A 227 -20.93 -12.64 -1.89
N PHE A 228 -19.87 -12.30 -1.17
CA PHE A 228 -19.99 -11.63 0.13
C PHE A 228 -20.61 -10.23 0.01
N ASN A 229 -20.26 -9.49 -1.03
CA ASN A 229 -20.87 -8.18 -1.27
C ASN A 229 -22.36 -8.30 -1.62
N SER A 230 -22.70 -9.23 -2.51
CA SER A 230 -24.12 -9.51 -2.81
C SER A 230 -24.90 -9.91 -1.55
N TYR A 231 -24.25 -10.64 -0.62
CA TYR A 231 -24.85 -10.98 0.67
C TYR A 231 -25.07 -9.75 1.56
N LEU A 232 -24.11 -8.81 1.60
CA LEU A 232 -24.22 -7.59 2.41
C LEU A 232 -25.28 -6.64 1.86
N ASP A 233 -25.28 -6.44 0.54
CA ASP A 233 -26.16 -5.48 -0.12
C ASP A 233 -27.57 -6.05 -0.34
N ARG A 234 -27.73 -7.36 -0.19
CA ARG A 234 -28.96 -8.10 -0.59
C ARG A 234 -29.35 -7.81 -2.02
N ASP A 235 -28.37 -7.56 -2.87
CA ASP A 235 -28.51 -7.26 -4.28
C ASP A 235 -27.53 -8.12 -5.09
N GLU A 236 -27.98 -8.63 -6.21
CA GLU A 236 -27.20 -9.45 -7.15
C GLU A 236 -26.59 -8.61 -8.29
N LEU A 237 -26.86 -7.30 -8.33
CA LEU A 237 -26.34 -6.38 -9.34
C LEU A 237 -24.97 -5.82 -8.95
N GLY A 238 -24.18 -5.50 -9.96
CA GLY A 238 -22.77 -5.10 -9.78
C GLY A 238 -22.55 -3.84 -8.92
N ILE A 239 -21.47 -3.87 -8.19
CA ILE A 239 -21.08 -2.88 -7.18
C ILE A 239 -20.72 -1.52 -7.81
N SER A 240 -21.38 -0.44 -7.40
CA SER A 240 -21.00 0.92 -7.76
C SER A 240 -19.88 1.48 -6.85
N ARG A 241 -19.18 2.53 -7.31
CA ARG A 241 -18.06 3.12 -6.57
C ARG A 241 -18.46 3.74 -5.23
N ASN A 242 -19.68 4.26 -5.13
CA ASN A 242 -20.20 4.88 -3.92
C ASN A 242 -20.60 3.82 -2.88
N GLU A 243 -21.10 2.68 -3.35
CA GLU A 243 -21.51 1.54 -2.51
C GLU A 243 -20.34 0.97 -1.71
N VAL A 244 -19.12 0.98 -2.24
CA VAL A 244 -17.95 0.48 -1.49
C VAL A 244 -17.63 1.33 -0.26
N LEU A 245 -17.70 2.65 -0.37
CA LEU A 245 -17.50 3.54 0.78
C LEU A 245 -18.58 3.35 1.82
N GLU A 246 -19.83 3.19 1.39
CA GLU A 246 -20.97 2.89 2.27
C GLU A 246 -20.83 1.52 2.93
N ASN A 247 -20.39 0.51 2.17
CA ASN A 247 -20.16 -0.84 2.69
C ASN A 247 -19.02 -0.88 3.70
N ILE A 248 -17.92 -0.14 3.48
CA ILE A 248 -16.84 -0.02 4.46
C ILE A 248 -17.38 0.63 5.74
N GLN A 249 -18.19 1.68 5.64
CA GLN A 249 -18.81 2.33 6.80
C GLN A 249 -19.79 1.40 7.53
N ASN A 250 -20.55 0.60 6.78
CA ASN A 250 -21.47 -0.38 7.34
C ASN A 250 -20.73 -1.53 8.02
N LEU A 251 -19.62 -2.01 7.44
CA LEU A 251 -18.75 -3.02 8.08
C LEU A 251 -18.10 -2.48 9.35
N GLU A 252 -17.65 -1.22 9.38
CA GLU A 252 -17.16 -0.58 10.60
C GLU A 252 -18.24 -0.54 11.68
N LYS A 253 -19.46 -0.13 11.31
CA LYS A 253 -20.60 -0.11 12.25
C LYS A 253 -20.95 -1.51 12.74
N LEU A 254 -21.05 -2.49 11.85
CA LEU A 254 -21.36 -3.88 12.21
C LEU A 254 -20.26 -4.49 13.10
N ALA A 255 -18.98 -4.19 12.84
CA ALA A 255 -17.88 -4.64 13.70
C ALA A 255 -17.94 -4.00 15.09
N LEU A 256 -18.36 -2.72 15.20
CA LEU A 256 -18.56 -2.04 16.48
C LEU A 256 -19.79 -2.55 17.24
N GLU A 257 -20.89 -2.86 16.53
CA GLU A 257 -22.14 -3.32 17.14
C GLU A 257 -22.09 -4.78 17.59
N ASN A 258 -21.40 -5.65 16.85
CA ASN A 258 -21.39 -7.10 17.13
C ASN A 258 -20.21 -7.59 17.98
N GLY A 259 -19.30 -6.72 18.37
CA GLY A 259 -18.30 -6.94 19.44
C GLY A 259 -17.29 -8.07 19.26
N SER A 260 -17.44 -9.00 18.31
CA SER A 260 -16.51 -10.13 18.11
C SER A 260 -16.81 -11.04 16.91
N SER A 261 -17.86 -10.86 16.11
CA SER A 261 -18.13 -11.75 14.99
C SER A 261 -17.42 -11.27 13.72
N ASP A 262 -16.58 -12.15 13.18
CA ASP A 262 -15.95 -11.98 11.89
C ASP A 262 -16.95 -12.38 10.80
N LEU A 263 -17.75 -11.41 10.36
CA LEU A 263 -18.86 -11.62 9.44
C LEU A 263 -18.42 -12.26 8.10
N PHE A 264 -17.23 -11.93 7.63
CA PHE A 264 -16.69 -12.54 6.41
C PHE A 264 -16.36 -14.02 6.63
N LYS A 265 -15.76 -14.34 7.76
CA LYS A 265 -15.46 -15.73 8.14
C LYS A 265 -16.76 -16.54 8.28
N ASP A 266 -17.76 -16.00 8.96
CA ASP A 266 -19.06 -16.65 9.14
C ASP A 266 -19.78 -16.89 7.81
N TYR A 267 -19.73 -15.90 6.91
CA TYR A 267 -20.26 -16.03 5.56
C TYR A 267 -19.59 -17.18 4.80
N ILE A 268 -18.24 -17.20 4.74
CA ILE A 268 -17.54 -18.20 3.92
C ILE A 268 -17.70 -19.62 4.46
N LEU A 269 -17.72 -19.79 5.79
CA LEU A 269 -17.97 -21.09 6.40
C LEU A 269 -19.40 -21.59 6.12
N THR A 270 -20.38 -20.69 6.15
CA THR A 270 -21.77 -21.02 5.81
C THR A 270 -21.91 -21.36 4.34
N PHE A 271 -21.28 -20.58 3.46
CA PHE A 271 -21.24 -20.85 2.02
C PHE A 271 -20.62 -22.22 1.73
N ASN A 272 -19.46 -22.53 2.32
CA ASN A 272 -18.81 -23.83 2.16
C ASN A 272 -19.67 -25.01 2.65
N LYS A 273 -20.41 -24.83 3.76
CA LYS A 273 -21.37 -25.83 4.25
C LYS A 273 -22.52 -26.07 3.27
N LEU A 274 -23.00 -25.03 2.59
CA LEU A 274 -24.04 -25.14 1.58
C LEU A 274 -23.53 -25.91 0.36
N ILE A 275 -22.36 -25.55 -0.16
CA ILE A 275 -21.76 -26.24 -1.32
C ILE A 275 -21.52 -27.75 -1.04
N LYS A 276 -21.13 -28.11 0.17
CA LYS A 276 -20.92 -29.52 0.55
C LYS A 276 -22.21 -30.36 0.59
N LYS A 277 -23.37 -29.71 0.62
CA LYS A 277 -24.68 -30.39 0.67
C LYS A 277 -25.30 -30.60 -0.71
N VAL A 278 -24.80 -29.92 -1.73
CA VAL A 278 -25.23 -30.04 -3.13
C VAL A 278 -24.35 -31.05 -3.85
#